data_6e9e59e6b6f09c859384d8f8523cb3eb
#
_entry.id   6e9e59e6b6f09c859384d8f8523cb3eb
#
_cell.length_a   1.000
_cell.length_b   1.000
_cell.length_c   1.000
_cell.angle_alpha   90.00
_cell.angle_beta   90.00
_cell.angle_gamma   90.00
#
_symmetry.space_group_name_H-M   'P 1'
#
loop_
_entity.id
_entity.type
_entity.pdbx_description
1 polymer ?
#
loop_
_entity_poly.entity_id
_entity_poly.type
_entity_poly.pdbx_seq_one_letter_code
_entity_poly.pdbx_strand_id
1 'polypeptide(L)'
;MEFFAWLDQLDKNIFTAIQEQLGVEWLDSAMLLLRNATTWIPLYLFVLIWIFKNASPHAVSFIVLTIITFAFCDFVSASVLKPLVGRLRPCYDTDVASSVRGLIGCGGRFSFPSSHAANHFGLATFWFLAIRHVIGK
;
A
#
# COMPACT_ATOMS: atom_id res chain seq x y z
N MET A 1 -17.70 21.79 -9.85
CA MET A 1 -17.48 21.56 -8.39
C MET A 1 -18.38 20.47 -7.82
N GLU A 2 -19.62 20.34 -8.28
CA GLU A 2 -20.59 19.34 -7.79
C GLU A 2 -20.12 17.87 -7.95
N PHE A 3 -19.47 17.54 -9.06
CA PHE A 3 -18.99 16.17 -9.31
C PHE A 3 -17.96 15.71 -8.25
N PHE A 4 -17.02 16.55 -7.86
CA PHE A 4 -16.03 16.20 -6.82
C PHE A 4 -16.65 16.11 -5.43
N ALA A 5 -17.63 16.97 -5.12
CA ALA A 5 -18.37 16.87 -3.88
C ALA A 5 -19.20 15.58 -3.79
N TRP A 6 -19.81 15.17 -4.91
CA TRP A 6 -20.53 13.91 -5.00
C TRP A 6 -19.59 12.70 -4.81
N LEU A 7 -18.37 12.73 -5.42
CA LEU A 7 -17.38 11.67 -5.25
C LEU A 7 -16.91 11.57 -3.80
N ASP A 8 -16.66 12.71 -3.12
CA ASP A 8 -16.28 12.74 -1.71
C ASP A 8 -17.38 12.15 -0.82
N GLN A 9 -18.63 12.51 -1.08
CA GLN A 9 -19.76 11.95 -0.34
C GLN A 9 -19.93 10.44 -0.58
N LEU A 10 -19.79 9.99 -1.81
CA LEU A 10 -19.83 8.56 -2.14
C LEU A 10 -18.73 7.80 -1.42
N ASP A 11 -17.51 8.31 -1.42
CA ASP A 11 -16.37 7.72 -0.71
C ASP A 11 -16.61 7.61 0.79
N LYS A 12 -17.13 8.67 1.42
CA LYS A 12 -17.49 8.68 2.85
C LYS A 12 -18.59 7.67 3.18
N ASN A 13 -19.60 7.57 2.34
CA ASN A 13 -20.70 6.60 2.51
C ASN A 13 -20.18 5.15 2.39
N ILE A 14 -19.33 4.86 1.40
CA ILE A 14 -18.70 3.54 1.23
C ILE A 14 -17.82 3.23 2.44
N PHE A 15 -17.01 4.19 2.90
CA PHE A 15 -16.17 4.01 4.07
C PHE A 15 -16.99 3.63 5.31
N THR A 16 -18.05 4.38 5.60
CA THR A 16 -18.94 4.13 6.76
C THR A 16 -19.60 2.75 6.64
N ALA A 17 -20.14 2.41 5.48
CA ALA A 17 -20.76 1.10 5.25
C ALA A 17 -19.76 -0.06 5.45
N ILE A 18 -18.50 0.09 5.01
CA ILE A 18 -17.44 -0.90 5.23
C ILE A 18 -17.15 -1.06 6.72
N GLN A 19 -17.05 0.06 7.47
CA GLN A 19 -16.77 0.02 8.90
C GLN A 19 -17.89 -0.66 9.70
N GLU A 20 -19.14 -0.44 9.31
CA GLU A 20 -20.32 -0.98 9.98
C GLU A 20 -20.59 -2.46 9.64
N GLN A 21 -20.45 -2.82 8.36
CA GLN A 21 -20.87 -4.12 7.86
C GLN A 21 -19.74 -5.17 7.83
N LEU A 22 -18.50 -4.73 7.56
CA LEU A 22 -17.33 -5.62 7.45
C LEU A 22 -16.43 -5.55 8.69
N GLY A 23 -16.85 -4.87 9.72
CA GLY A 23 -16.14 -4.73 10.98
C GLY A 23 -16.21 -5.99 11.84
N VAL A 24 -15.66 -7.11 11.37
CA VAL A 24 -15.64 -8.40 12.09
C VAL A 24 -14.23 -8.79 12.50
N GLU A 25 -14.06 -9.38 13.68
CA GLU A 25 -12.76 -9.65 14.32
C GLU A 25 -11.78 -10.45 13.44
N TRP A 26 -12.27 -11.46 12.71
CA TRP A 26 -11.40 -12.27 11.87
C TRP A 26 -10.85 -11.47 10.68
N LEU A 27 -11.67 -10.59 10.08
CA LEU A 27 -11.25 -9.73 8.97
C LEU A 27 -10.28 -8.65 9.45
N ASP A 28 -10.53 -8.07 10.62
CA ASP A 28 -9.61 -7.13 11.26
C ASP A 28 -8.25 -7.75 11.49
N SER A 29 -8.22 -8.96 12.06
CA SER A 29 -6.99 -9.71 12.29
C SER A 29 -6.24 -10.00 10.98
N ALA A 30 -6.96 -10.41 9.93
CA ALA A 30 -6.38 -10.65 8.61
C ALA A 30 -5.81 -9.35 7.99
N MET A 31 -6.54 -8.23 8.07
CA MET A 31 -6.08 -6.95 7.55
C MET A 31 -4.87 -6.40 8.31
N LEU A 32 -4.84 -6.55 9.64
CA LEU A 32 -3.69 -6.18 10.47
C LEU A 32 -2.46 -7.02 10.14
N LEU A 33 -2.64 -8.33 9.91
CA LEU A 33 -1.56 -9.23 9.48
C LEU A 33 -1.00 -8.81 8.12
N LEU A 34 -1.87 -8.60 7.11
CA LEU A 34 -1.45 -8.19 5.77
C LEU A 34 -0.78 -6.82 5.75
N ARG A 35 -1.19 -5.92 6.63
CA ARG A 35 -0.60 -4.59 6.79
C ARG A 35 0.79 -4.63 7.42
N ASN A 36 1.09 -5.64 8.25
CA ASN A 36 2.36 -5.72 8.96
C ASN A 36 3.50 -6.08 8.00
N ALA A 37 4.53 -5.24 7.92
CA ALA A 37 5.68 -5.46 7.06
C ALA A 37 6.42 -6.79 7.35
N THR A 38 6.42 -7.25 8.62
CA THR A 38 7.07 -8.52 8.99
C THR A 38 6.40 -9.74 8.38
N THR A 39 5.10 -9.67 8.08
CA THR A 39 4.34 -10.74 7.41
C THR A 39 4.91 -11.07 6.03
N TRP A 40 5.52 -10.08 5.37
CA TRP A 40 6.05 -10.22 4.02
C TRP A 40 7.51 -10.67 3.96
N ILE A 41 8.20 -10.74 5.12
CA ILE A 41 9.60 -11.19 5.18
C ILE A 41 9.82 -12.56 4.51
N PRO A 42 8.98 -13.60 4.75
CA PRO A 42 9.17 -14.90 4.09
C PRO A 42 9.10 -14.80 2.56
N LEU A 43 8.18 -13.99 2.03
CA LEU A 43 8.07 -13.76 0.58
C LEU A 43 9.32 -13.06 0.04
N TYR A 44 9.80 -12.04 0.72
CA TYR A 44 11.01 -11.31 0.29
C TYR A 44 12.24 -12.22 0.29
N LEU A 45 12.40 -13.04 1.33
CA LEU A 45 13.48 -14.03 1.43
C LEU A 45 13.35 -15.09 0.32
N PHE A 46 12.14 -15.59 0.05
CA PHE A 46 11.91 -16.54 -1.04
C PHE A 46 12.33 -15.95 -2.39
N VAL A 47 11.88 -14.74 -2.72
CA VAL A 47 12.24 -14.08 -3.99
C VAL A 47 13.75 -13.85 -4.08
N LEU A 48 14.37 -13.42 -3.00
CA LEU A 48 15.81 -13.20 -2.93
C LEU A 48 16.60 -14.49 -3.20
N ILE A 49 16.27 -15.58 -2.50
CA ILE A 49 16.91 -16.89 -2.69
C ILE A 49 16.70 -17.39 -4.11
N TRP A 50 15.48 -17.22 -4.64
CA TRP A 50 15.13 -17.65 -5.98
C TRP A 50 15.96 -16.93 -7.04
N ILE A 51 16.11 -15.61 -6.94
CA ILE A 51 16.92 -14.79 -7.86
C ILE A 51 18.40 -15.23 -7.82
N PHE A 52 18.96 -15.46 -6.62
CA PHE A 52 20.34 -15.92 -6.49
C PHE A 52 20.56 -17.31 -7.12
N LYS A 53 19.59 -18.21 -7.04
CA LYS A 53 19.68 -19.55 -7.63
C LYS A 53 19.49 -19.56 -9.14
N ASN A 54 18.58 -18.76 -9.68
CA ASN A 54 18.16 -18.86 -11.08
C ASN A 54 18.69 -17.74 -11.97
N ALA A 55 19.13 -16.63 -11.40
CA ALA A 55 19.57 -15.45 -12.13
C ALA A 55 20.78 -14.75 -11.47
N SER A 56 21.73 -15.53 -10.97
CA SER A 56 22.89 -15.04 -10.23
C SER A 56 23.61 -13.84 -10.87
N PRO A 57 23.84 -13.77 -12.19
CA PRO A 57 24.47 -12.60 -12.83
C PRO A 57 23.67 -11.29 -12.66
N HIS A 58 22.36 -11.41 -12.46
CA HIS A 58 21.45 -10.26 -12.35
C HIS A 58 21.00 -9.97 -10.91
N ALA A 59 21.41 -10.80 -9.93
CA ALA A 59 20.91 -10.72 -8.57
C ALA A 59 21.17 -9.34 -7.91
N VAL A 60 22.38 -8.82 -8.05
CA VAL A 60 22.73 -7.50 -7.47
C VAL A 60 21.89 -6.39 -8.10
N SER A 61 21.77 -6.39 -9.43
CA SER A 61 20.96 -5.39 -10.14
C SER A 61 19.49 -5.48 -9.74
N PHE A 62 18.95 -6.69 -9.57
CA PHE A 62 17.58 -6.90 -9.11
C PHE A 62 17.36 -6.31 -7.70
N ILE A 63 18.28 -6.55 -6.76
CA ILE A 63 18.19 -6.01 -5.40
C ILE A 63 18.24 -4.49 -5.41
N VAL A 64 19.23 -3.92 -6.11
CA VAL A 64 19.39 -2.46 -6.20
C VAL A 64 18.14 -1.82 -6.80
N LEU A 65 17.63 -2.36 -7.91
CA LEU A 65 16.42 -1.84 -8.54
C LEU A 65 15.17 -2.04 -7.69
N THR A 66 15.07 -3.13 -6.89
CA THR A 66 14.01 -3.31 -5.90
C THR A 66 14.02 -2.18 -4.86
N ILE A 67 15.18 -1.87 -4.31
CA ILE A 67 15.34 -0.78 -3.32
C ILE A 67 15.00 0.58 -3.95
N ILE A 68 15.48 0.84 -5.16
CA ILE A 68 15.18 2.10 -5.88
C ILE A 68 13.68 2.21 -6.15
N THR A 69 13.03 1.14 -6.61
CA THR A 69 11.59 1.12 -6.88
C THR A 69 10.80 1.42 -5.61
N PHE A 70 11.14 0.75 -4.50
CA PHE A 70 10.50 1.00 -3.21
C PHE A 70 10.67 2.45 -2.76
N ALA A 71 11.90 2.96 -2.75
CA ALA A 71 12.21 4.32 -2.33
C ALA A 71 11.49 5.37 -3.21
N PHE A 72 11.42 5.14 -4.51
CA PHE A 72 10.73 6.02 -5.45
C PHE A 72 9.21 6.01 -5.22
N CYS A 73 8.59 4.85 -5.10
CA CYS A 73 7.16 4.73 -4.84
C CYS A 73 6.77 5.37 -3.51
N ASP A 74 7.57 5.13 -2.46
CA ASP A 74 7.32 5.73 -1.15
C ASP A 74 7.48 7.24 -1.16
N PHE A 75 8.58 7.75 -1.72
CA PHE A 75 8.84 9.19 -1.84
C PHE A 75 7.74 9.90 -2.63
N VAL A 76 7.39 9.39 -3.82
CA VAL A 76 6.37 10.01 -4.67
C VAL A 76 5.01 9.99 -3.98
N SER A 77 4.61 8.86 -3.41
CA SER A 77 3.31 8.75 -2.74
C SER A 77 3.23 9.57 -1.46
N ALA A 78 4.24 9.50 -0.59
CA ALA A 78 4.19 10.10 0.74
C ALA A 78 4.56 11.59 0.74
N SER A 79 5.59 11.97 -0.03
CA SER A 79 6.17 13.33 0.05
C SER A 79 5.65 14.27 -1.05
N VAL A 80 5.18 13.71 -2.19
CA VAL A 80 4.70 14.53 -3.30
C VAL A 80 3.18 14.48 -3.39
N LEU A 81 2.61 13.30 -3.61
CA LEU A 81 1.18 13.18 -3.92
C LEU A 81 0.28 13.42 -2.72
N LYS A 82 0.62 12.94 -1.52
CA LYS A 82 -0.20 13.18 -0.32
C LYS A 82 -0.41 14.65 -0.01
N PRO A 83 0.63 15.49 0.04
CA PRO A 83 0.44 16.93 0.25
C PRO A 83 -0.33 17.61 -0.86
N LEU A 84 -0.11 17.20 -2.14
CA LEU A 84 -0.79 17.77 -3.29
C LEU A 84 -2.29 17.49 -3.27
N VAL A 85 -2.69 16.25 -2.95
CA VAL A 85 -4.11 15.88 -2.89
C VAL A 85 -4.76 16.43 -1.63
N GLY A 86 -4.05 16.45 -0.49
CA GLY A 86 -4.50 17.03 0.76
C GLY A 86 -5.68 16.31 1.42
N ARG A 87 -6.09 15.10 0.95
CA ARG A 87 -7.21 14.36 1.51
C ARG A 87 -6.91 13.93 2.94
N LEU A 88 -7.76 14.35 3.88
CA LEU A 88 -7.62 13.99 5.29
C LEU A 88 -7.83 12.48 5.50
N ARG A 89 -7.22 11.93 6.55
CA ARG A 89 -7.58 10.60 7.02
C ARG A 89 -8.93 10.62 7.71
N PRO A 90 -9.71 9.51 7.62
CA PRO A 90 -11.02 9.46 8.25
C PRO A 90 -11.04 9.87 9.73
N CYS A 91 -9.99 9.58 10.49
CA CYS A 91 -9.89 9.99 11.89
C CYS A 91 -9.63 11.50 12.12
N TYR A 92 -9.28 12.24 11.08
CA TYR A 92 -9.15 13.71 11.09
C TYR A 92 -10.28 14.41 10.32
N ASP A 93 -11.15 13.65 9.67
CA ASP A 93 -12.32 14.16 8.96
C ASP A 93 -13.53 14.11 9.91
N THR A 94 -14.05 15.27 10.25
CA THR A 94 -15.16 15.40 11.23
C THR A 94 -16.42 14.66 10.83
N ASP A 95 -16.63 14.45 9.51
CA ASP A 95 -17.86 13.82 9.00
C ASP A 95 -17.89 12.31 9.26
N VAL A 96 -16.72 11.66 9.30
CA VAL A 96 -16.60 10.20 9.41
C VAL A 96 -15.76 9.72 10.59
N ALA A 97 -15.17 10.63 11.36
CA ALA A 97 -14.29 10.28 12.49
C ALA A 97 -14.98 9.38 13.53
N SER A 98 -16.29 9.57 13.76
CA SER A 98 -17.09 8.76 14.69
C SER A 98 -17.26 7.30 14.22
N SER A 99 -17.17 7.04 12.93
CA SER A 99 -17.27 5.68 12.35
C SER A 99 -15.95 4.92 12.36
N VAL A 100 -14.83 5.58 12.71
CA VAL A 100 -13.49 4.95 12.72
C VAL A 100 -13.36 4.03 13.94
N ARG A 101 -13.13 2.75 13.72
CA ARG A 101 -13.04 1.73 14.79
C ARG A 101 -11.74 1.76 15.60
N GLY A 102 -10.77 2.59 15.21
CA GLY A 102 -9.56 2.86 16.00
C GLY A 102 -8.64 1.66 16.24
N LEU A 103 -8.66 0.64 15.37
CA LEU A 103 -7.81 -0.57 15.48
C LEU A 103 -6.31 -0.27 15.45
N ILE A 104 -5.94 0.86 14.90
CA ILE A 104 -4.57 1.37 14.79
C ILE A 104 -4.56 2.88 14.99
N GLY A 105 -3.43 3.40 15.42
CA GLY A 105 -3.24 4.87 15.49
C GLY A 105 -3.40 5.53 14.13
N CYS A 106 -3.94 6.74 14.12
CA CYS A 106 -4.22 7.51 12.91
C CYS A 106 -2.98 7.80 12.04
N GLY A 107 -1.80 7.89 12.62
CA GLY A 107 -0.59 8.25 11.89
C GLY A 107 -0.64 9.66 11.31
N GLY A 108 -0.03 9.89 10.14
CA GLY A 108 0.01 11.21 9.51
C GLY A 108 -1.36 11.72 9.03
N ARG A 109 -1.46 13.03 8.79
CA ARG A 109 -2.71 13.72 8.50
C ARG A 109 -3.41 13.29 7.21
N PHE A 110 -2.64 13.03 6.14
CA PHE A 110 -3.20 12.75 4.81
C PHE A 110 -3.33 11.26 4.53
N SER A 111 -4.40 10.88 3.81
CA SER A 111 -4.75 9.49 3.51
C SER A 111 -4.37 9.05 2.11
N PHE A 112 -4.55 9.89 1.11
CA PHE A 112 -4.45 9.51 -0.30
C PHE A 112 -3.27 10.19 -1.02
N PRO A 113 -2.54 9.47 -1.89
CA PRO A 113 -2.64 8.03 -2.13
C PRO A 113 -2.09 7.18 -0.98
N SER A 114 -2.43 5.90 -0.95
CA SER A 114 -1.87 4.95 0.03
C SER A 114 -0.43 4.59 -0.32
N SER A 115 0.54 4.93 0.54
CA SER A 115 1.95 4.54 0.33
C SER A 115 2.13 3.03 0.40
N HIS A 116 1.36 2.30 1.24
CA HIS A 116 1.39 0.83 1.25
C HIS A 116 0.97 0.26 -0.11
N ALA A 117 -0.14 0.74 -0.67
CA ALA A 117 -0.61 0.29 -1.97
C ALA A 117 0.41 0.63 -3.07
N ALA A 118 0.96 1.85 -3.08
CA ALA A 118 1.96 2.28 -4.04
C ALA A 118 3.23 1.40 -3.99
N ASN A 119 3.74 1.11 -2.78
CA ASN A 119 4.92 0.29 -2.58
C ASN A 119 4.70 -1.16 -3.01
N HIS A 120 3.61 -1.80 -2.57
CA HIS A 120 3.31 -3.18 -2.95
C HIS A 120 3.05 -3.32 -4.46
N PHE A 121 2.29 -2.40 -5.06
CA PHE A 121 2.00 -2.44 -6.50
C PHE A 121 3.24 -2.17 -7.34
N GLY A 122 4.07 -1.20 -6.95
CA GLY A 122 5.33 -0.89 -7.59
C GLY A 122 6.31 -2.06 -7.56
N LEU A 123 6.50 -2.68 -6.39
CA LEU A 123 7.36 -3.85 -6.25
C LEU A 123 6.82 -5.06 -7.01
N ALA A 124 5.53 -5.36 -6.93
CA ALA A 124 4.93 -6.48 -7.65
C ALA A 124 5.08 -6.31 -9.18
N THR A 125 4.86 -5.11 -9.69
CA THR A 125 5.03 -4.80 -11.11
C THR A 125 6.48 -4.95 -11.54
N PHE A 126 7.42 -4.36 -10.79
CA PHE A 126 8.84 -4.47 -11.09
C PHE A 126 9.30 -5.95 -11.07
N TRP A 127 8.95 -6.70 -10.02
CA TRP A 127 9.34 -8.10 -9.91
C TRP A 127 8.74 -8.96 -11.01
N PHE A 128 7.47 -8.77 -11.35
CA PHE A 128 6.83 -9.48 -12.44
C PHE A 128 7.58 -9.27 -13.77
N LEU A 129 7.90 -8.02 -14.09
CA LEU A 129 8.61 -7.70 -15.34
C LEU A 129 10.05 -8.22 -15.33
N ALA A 130 10.77 -8.07 -14.22
CA ALA A 130 12.15 -8.53 -14.08
C ALA A 130 12.25 -10.07 -14.15
N ILE A 131 11.39 -10.78 -13.42
CA ILE A 131 11.36 -12.25 -13.40
C ILE A 131 10.97 -12.79 -14.78
N ARG A 132 9.94 -12.20 -15.41
CA ARG A 132 9.54 -12.58 -16.78
C ARG A 132 10.69 -12.42 -17.78
N HIS A 133 11.48 -11.36 -17.65
CA HIS A 133 12.65 -11.14 -18.53
C HIS A 133 13.74 -12.20 -18.31
N VAL A 134 13.93 -12.64 -17.07
CA VAL A 134 14.93 -13.66 -16.70
C VAL A 134 14.50 -15.07 -17.15
N ILE A 135 13.22 -15.44 -16.97
CA ILE A 135 12.69 -16.76 -17.33
C ILE A 135 12.45 -16.88 -18.84
N GLY A 136 12.10 -15.78 -19.50
CA GLY A 136 11.76 -15.77 -20.93
C GLY A 136 12.96 -15.82 -21.89
N LYS A 137 14.17 -15.98 -21.33
CA LYS A 137 15.42 -16.25 -22.07
C LYS A 137 15.81 -17.71 -21.94
#